data_142bd0dd45261b3c800ae572c4486e3b
#
_entry.id   142bd0dd45261b3c800ae572c4486e3b
#
_cell.length_a   1.000
_cell.length_b   1.000
_cell.length_c   1.000
_cell.angle_alpha   90.00
_cell.angle_beta   90.00
_cell.angle_gamma   90.00
#
_symmetry.space_group_name_H-M   'P 1'
#
loop_
_entity.id
_entity.type
_entity.pdbx_description
1 polymer ?
#
loop_
_entity_poly.entity_id
_entity_poly.type
_entity_poly.pdbx_seq_one_letter_code
_entity_poly.pdbx_strand_id
1 'polypeptide(L)'
;MTKISIIVPVYNSEKYIQRCICSVTSQNPSGCEIILIDDGSKDKSLEKMNELAKQYNYIQVIHQINQGVSMARNTGLKAASGEWIYFLDSDDVLEPGAIDRMMTYIQQDCQWIVFNYAKQIEGTNKKYINEMRGAEYELHSNKEAFPQLLNEQVFMLQGGKLFRRDIIEEKQLYFPKQLVYGEDIRFNMQYFKYVNRYIVSDFPLFIYNIRQGEGAGSAYYDNAFEMQMDIDREIIYMDKHYYHLSTRAKKELNRYFFYQGINTAAAYLVVWKELSLKKRCNEIRRIMKDKRFIYFLEKQKEYKDIHLIDYILLKHKNYIGYYWVHFIYTHLKQWRYKEKYESRNCNNYKRI
;
A
#
# COMPACT_ATOMS: atom_id res chain seq x y z
N MET A 1 -7.57 -17.08 -24.42
CA MET A 1 -6.79 -15.82 -24.39
C MET A 1 -6.64 -15.42 -22.94
N THR A 2 -5.42 -15.15 -22.47
CA THR A 2 -5.14 -14.75 -21.08
C THR A 2 -5.73 -13.38 -20.79
N LYS A 3 -6.52 -13.28 -19.73
CA LYS A 3 -7.16 -12.02 -19.32
C LYS A 3 -6.36 -11.30 -18.25
N ILE A 4 -5.82 -12.04 -17.28
CA ILE A 4 -5.09 -11.47 -16.13
C ILE A 4 -3.75 -12.18 -15.99
N SER A 5 -2.65 -11.41 -15.91
CA SER A 5 -1.34 -11.90 -15.47
C SER A 5 -1.17 -11.56 -14.00
N ILE A 6 -1.05 -12.58 -13.16
CA ILE A 6 -0.75 -12.45 -11.74
C ILE A 6 0.76 -12.57 -11.56
N ILE A 7 1.42 -11.46 -11.24
CA ILE A 7 2.87 -11.36 -11.07
C ILE A 7 3.20 -11.46 -9.59
N VAL A 8 4.03 -12.43 -9.23
CA VAL A 8 4.43 -12.70 -7.84
C VAL A 8 5.95 -12.59 -7.70
N PRO A 9 6.48 -11.48 -7.16
CA PRO A 9 7.90 -11.38 -6.83
C PRO A 9 8.21 -12.24 -5.61
N VAL A 10 9.27 -13.03 -5.66
CA VAL A 10 9.64 -14.00 -4.63
C VAL A 10 11.10 -13.82 -4.24
N TYR A 11 11.37 -13.61 -2.96
CA TYR A 11 12.71 -13.62 -2.38
C TYR A 11 12.67 -14.18 -0.96
N ASN A 12 13.31 -15.32 -0.73
CA ASN A 12 13.37 -16.01 0.56
C ASN A 12 11.98 -16.19 1.21
N SER A 13 11.02 -16.72 0.43
CA SER A 13 9.63 -16.88 0.81
C SER A 13 9.20 -18.36 0.95
N GLU A 14 10.11 -19.27 1.27
CA GLU A 14 9.81 -20.70 1.37
C GLU A 14 8.66 -21.04 2.32
N LYS A 15 8.47 -20.24 3.34
CA LYS A 15 7.39 -20.43 4.33
C LYS A 15 6.01 -20.00 3.81
N TYR A 16 5.96 -19.11 2.82
CA TYR A 16 4.75 -18.39 2.43
C TYR A 16 4.26 -18.75 1.03
N ILE A 17 5.18 -18.98 0.08
CA ILE A 17 4.87 -19.10 -1.34
C ILE A 17 3.81 -20.18 -1.64
N GLN A 18 3.85 -21.31 -0.94
CA GLN A 18 2.87 -22.39 -1.12
C GLN A 18 1.46 -21.90 -0.78
N ARG A 19 1.27 -21.25 0.37
CA ARG A 19 0.00 -20.69 0.81
C ARG A 19 -0.49 -19.61 -0.14
N CYS A 20 0.40 -18.71 -0.56
CA CYS A 20 0.10 -17.65 -1.51
C CYS A 20 -0.47 -18.23 -2.80
N ILE A 21 0.23 -19.15 -3.45
CA ILE A 21 -0.20 -19.73 -4.74
C ILE A 21 -1.42 -20.62 -4.58
N CYS A 22 -1.53 -21.40 -3.50
CA CYS A 22 -2.74 -22.17 -3.22
C CYS A 22 -4.00 -21.30 -3.11
N SER A 23 -3.88 -20.06 -2.59
CA SER A 23 -5.00 -19.13 -2.52
C SER A 23 -5.51 -18.68 -3.90
N VAL A 24 -4.66 -18.72 -4.92
CA VAL A 24 -5.02 -18.45 -6.32
C VAL A 24 -5.54 -19.71 -7.00
N THR A 25 -4.78 -20.81 -6.94
CA THR A 25 -5.08 -22.06 -7.69
C THR A 25 -6.35 -22.76 -7.21
N SER A 26 -6.70 -22.64 -5.93
CA SER A 26 -7.93 -23.22 -5.37
C SER A 26 -9.22 -22.54 -5.89
N GLN A 27 -9.11 -21.37 -6.53
CA GLN A 27 -10.26 -20.61 -7.05
C GLN A 27 -10.49 -20.81 -8.55
N ASN A 28 -9.91 -21.87 -9.15
CA ASN A 28 -10.02 -22.16 -10.57
C ASN A 28 -9.73 -20.93 -11.47
N PRO A 29 -8.47 -20.46 -11.55
CA PRO A 29 -8.10 -19.21 -12.19
C PRO A 29 -8.13 -19.29 -13.73
N SER A 30 -9.27 -19.71 -14.30
CA SER A 30 -9.48 -19.78 -15.74
C SER A 30 -9.30 -18.38 -16.37
N GLY A 31 -8.48 -18.29 -17.40
CA GLY A 31 -8.13 -17.01 -18.03
C GLY A 31 -7.06 -16.21 -17.28
N CYS A 32 -6.45 -16.77 -16.23
CA CYS A 32 -5.26 -16.20 -15.59
C CYS A 32 -4.00 -16.98 -15.97
N GLU A 33 -2.87 -16.29 -16.00
CA GLU A 33 -1.54 -16.87 -15.87
C GLU A 33 -0.90 -16.37 -14.58
N ILE A 34 -0.01 -17.17 -14.00
CA ILE A 34 0.73 -16.82 -12.79
C ILE A 34 2.21 -16.80 -13.15
N ILE A 35 2.88 -15.68 -12.92
CA ILE A 35 4.29 -15.48 -13.24
C ILE A 35 5.03 -15.29 -11.92
N LEU A 36 5.77 -16.33 -11.51
CA LEU A 36 6.57 -16.35 -10.30
C LEU A 36 7.98 -15.91 -10.63
N ILE A 37 8.45 -14.82 -10.02
CA ILE A 37 9.78 -14.29 -10.26
C ILE A 37 10.65 -14.55 -9.03
N ASP A 38 11.54 -15.51 -9.11
CA ASP A 38 12.54 -15.72 -8.06
C ASP A 38 13.68 -14.72 -8.21
N ASP A 39 13.78 -13.80 -7.26
CA ASP A 39 14.81 -12.76 -7.22
C ASP A 39 16.07 -13.24 -6.48
N GLY A 40 16.57 -14.41 -6.85
CA GLY A 40 17.82 -14.99 -6.32
C GLY A 40 17.69 -15.48 -4.88
N SER A 41 16.60 -16.17 -4.55
CA SER A 41 16.38 -16.76 -3.22
C SER A 41 17.49 -17.72 -2.82
N LYS A 42 17.80 -17.75 -1.53
CA LYS A 42 18.82 -18.62 -0.92
C LYS A 42 18.22 -19.78 -0.10
N ASP A 43 16.90 -19.77 0.03
CA ASP A 43 16.12 -20.80 0.69
C ASP A 43 15.45 -21.74 -0.35
N LYS A 44 14.48 -22.54 0.05
CA LYS A 44 13.77 -23.47 -0.85
C LYS A 44 12.67 -22.83 -1.69
N SER A 45 12.61 -21.49 -1.80
CA SER A 45 11.56 -20.82 -2.58
C SER A 45 11.54 -21.27 -4.03
N LEU A 46 12.68 -21.27 -4.72
CA LEU A 46 12.77 -21.66 -6.13
C LEU A 46 12.38 -23.14 -6.36
N GLU A 47 12.77 -24.05 -5.45
CA GLU A 47 12.37 -25.45 -5.49
C GLU A 47 10.83 -25.58 -5.45
N LYS A 48 10.18 -24.94 -4.48
CA LYS A 48 8.72 -24.94 -4.33
C LYS A 48 8.00 -24.31 -5.52
N MET A 49 8.52 -23.22 -6.07
CA MET A 49 7.95 -22.58 -7.27
C MET A 49 7.99 -23.56 -8.46
N ASN A 50 9.11 -24.27 -8.66
CA ASN A 50 9.22 -25.26 -9.74
C ASN A 50 8.29 -26.46 -9.54
N GLU A 51 8.03 -26.88 -8.31
CA GLU A 51 7.04 -27.91 -7.99
C GLU A 51 5.62 -27.46 -8.35
N LEU A 52 5.26 -26.23 -8.04
CA LEU A 52 3.97 -25.63 -8.42
C LEU A 52 3.82 -25.53 -9.95
N ALA A 53 4.85 -25.11 -10.66
CA ALA A 53 4.82 -25.03 -12.13
C ALA A 53 4.70 -26.40 -12.82
N LYS A 54 5.15 -27.50 -12.19
CA LYS A 54 4.92 -28.85 -12.68
C LYS A 54 3.46 -29.30 -12.50
N GLN A 55 2.75 -28.77 -11.49
CA GLN A 55 1.37 -29.14 -11.19
C GLN A 55 0.36 -28.34 -12.04
N TYR A 56 0.70 -27.09 -12.42
CA TYR A 56 -0.21 -26.18 -13.07
C TYR A 56 0.46 -25.56 -14.32
N ASN A 57 -0.04 -25.87 -15.49
CA ASN A 57 0.49 -25.42 -16.79
C ASN A 57 0.35 -23.93 -17.06
N TYR A 58 -0.43 -23.20 -16.24
CA TYR A 58 -0.60 -21.74 -16.30
C TYR A 58 0.32 -21.01 -15.32
N ILE A 59 1.26 -21.73 -14.66
CA ILE A 59 2.30 -21.13 -13.81
C ILE A 59 3.62 -21.13 -14.56
N GLN A 60 4.21 -19.96 -14.70
CA GLN A 60 5.57 -19.76 -15.22
C GLN A 60 6.51 -19.35 -14.09
N VAL A 61 7.72 -19.91 -14.07
CA VAL A 61 8.80 -19.53 -13.13
C VAL A 61 9.93 -18.89 -13.91
N ILE A 62 10.38 -17.74 -13.43
CA ILE A 62 11.56 -17.03 -13.95
C ILE A 62 12.50 -16.80 -12.79
N HIS A 63 13.74 -17.23 -12.95
CA HIS A 63 14.82 -16.99 -11.99
C HIS A 63 15.71 -15.85 -12.48
N GLN A 64 16.08 -14.95 -11.57
CA GLN A 64 17.05 -13.89 -11.82
C GLN A 64 18.03 -13.73 -10.64
N ILE A 65 19.19 -13.12 -10.91
CA ILE A 65 20.07 -12.65 -9.84
C ILE A 65 19.35 -11.57 -9.05
N ASN A 66 19.51 -11.55 -7.72
CA ASN A 66 18.83 -10.59 -6.85
C ASN A 66 19.09 -9.13 -7.28
N GLN A 67 18.04 -8.42 -7.60
CA GLN A 67 18.02 -7.00 -7.99
C GLN A 67 16.95 -6.19 -7.25
N GLY A 68 16.24 -6.81 -6.31
CA GLY A 68 15.17 -6.21 -5.53
C GLY A 68 13.79 -6.32 -6.17
N VAL A 69 12.77 -6.10 -5.35
CA VAL A 69 11.35 -6.30 -5.70
C VAL A 69 10.92 -5.52 -6.95
N SER A 70 11.41 -4.29 -7.12
CA SER A 70 11.14 -3.46 -8.31
C SER A 70 11.55 -4.16 -9.61
N MET A 71 12.75 -4.76 -9.61
CA MET A 71 13.26 -5.45 -10.79
C MET A 71 12.56 -6.78 -11.03
N ALA A 72 12.20 -7.51 -9.97
CA ALA A 72 11.38 -8.71 -10.07
C ALA A 72 10.00 -8.39 -10.69
N ARG A 73 9.32 -7.34 -10.23
CA ARG A 73 8.05 -6.90 -10.83
C ARG A 73 8.22 -6.47 -12.29
N ASN A 74 9.31 -5.76 -12.64
CA ASN A 74 9.60 -5.39 -14.03
C ASN A 74 9.88 -6.60 -14.93
N THR A 75 10.53 -7.63 -14.41
CA THR A 75 10.72 -8.90 -15.13
C THR A 75 9.38 -9.58 -15.38
N GLY A 76 8.49 -9.59 -14.37
CA GLY A 76 7.13 -10.09 -14.52
C GLY A 76 6.31 -9.32 -15.54
N LEU A 77 6.39 -7.98 -15.56
CA LEU A 77 5.71 -7.14 -16.56
C LEU A 77 6.13 -7.49 -17.99
N LYS A 78 7.42 -7.76 -18.21
CA LYS A 78 7.94 -8.15 -19.53
C LYS A 78 7.47 -9.53 -19.99
N ALA A 79 7.20 -10.42 -19.06
CA ALA A 79 6.75 -11.79 -19.34
C ALA A 79 5.22 -11.90 -19.47
N ALA A 80 4.49 -10.90 -18.98
CA ALA A 80 3.03 -10.91 -18.92
C ALA A 80 2.37 -10.86 -20.30
N SER A 81 1.37 -11.71 -20.53
CA SER A 81 0.57 -11.76 -21.76
C SER A 81 -0.90 -11.35 -21.58
N GLY A 82 -1.38 -11.27 -20.34
CA GLY A 82 -2.75 -10.90 -20.02
C GLY A 82 -3.09 -9.45 -20.35
N GLU A 83 -4.37 -9.17 -20.59
CA GLU A 83 -4.86 -7.81 -20.83
C GLU A 83 -4.72 -6.93 -19.58
N TRP A 84 -4.80 -7.56 -18.40
CA TRP A 84 -4.71 -6.93 -17.10
C TRP A 84 -3.56 -7.50 -16.30
N ILE A 85 -2.91 -6.65 -15.52
CA ILE A 85 -1.83 -7.00 -14.58
C ILE A 85 -2.34 -6.91 -13.16
N TYR A 86 -2.06 -7.94 -12.37
CA TYR A 86 -2.25 -7.97 -10.92
C TYR A 86 -0.93 -8.32 -10.25
N PHE A 87 -0.53 -7.57 -9.22
CA PHE A 87 0.63 -7.90 -8.41
C PHE A 87 0.16 -8.52 -7.09
N LEU A 88 0.77 -9.64 -6.72
CA LEU A 88 0.53 -10.34 -5.46
C LEU A 88 1.86 -10.58 -4.77
N ASP A 89 2.04 -10.04 -3.57
CA ASP A 89 3.26 -10.29 -2.81
C ASP A 89 3.26 -11.74 -2.27
N SER A 90 4.43 -12.38 -2.26
CA SER A 90 4.58 -13.84 -2.00
C SER A 90 4.18 -14.27 -0.58
N ASP A 91 4.00 -13.34 0.33
CA ASP A 91 3.55 -13.55 1.72
C ASP A 91 2.07 -13.24 1.93
N ASP A 92 1.39 -12.68 0.94
CA ASP A 92 -0.04 -12.39 0.96
C ASP A 92 -0.88 -13.55 0.39
N VAL A 93 -2.19 -13.49 0.60
CA VAL A 93 -3.14 -14.50 0.08
C VAL A 93 -4.38 -13.82 -0.48
N LEU A 94 -4.91 -14.35 -1.58
CA LEU A 94 -6.20 -13.90 -2.10
C LEU A 94 -7.35 -14.36 -1.21
N GLU A 95 -8.36 -13.52 -1.07
CA GLU A 95 -9.61 -13.89 -0.44
C GLU A 95 -10.42 -14.86 -1.32
N PRO A 96 -11.23 -15.74 -0.73
CA PRO A 96 -12.17 -16.55 -1.50
C PRO A 96 -13.09 -15.71 -2.38
N GLY A 97 -13.23 -16.07 -3.65
CA GLY A 97 -14.01 -15.33 -4.65
C GLY A 97 -13.26 -14.16 -5.30
N ALA A 98 -11.97 -13.95 -4.98
CA ALA A 98 -11.18 -12.87 -5.55
C ALA A 98 -11.03 -12.96 -7.07
N ILE A 99 -10.78 -14.18 -7.60
CA ILE A 99 -10.65 -14.40 -9.05
C ILE A 99 -11.94 -14.05 -9.78
N ASP A 100 -13.08 -14.54 -9.31
CA ASP A 100 -14.38 -14.24 -9.92
C ASP A 100 -14.69 -12.74 -9.87
N ARG A 101 -14.33 -12.10 -8.77
CA ARG A 101 -14.51 -10.67 -8.60
C ARG A 101 -13.64 -9.88 -9.59
N MET A 102 -12.37 -10.23 -9.73
CA MET A 102 -11.48 -9.63 -10.72
C MET A 102 -12.04 -9.81 -12.14
N MET A 103 -12.47 -11.02 -12.50
CA MET A 103 -13.05 -11.33 -13.82
C MET A 103 -14.33 -10.55 -14.11
N THR A 104 -15.13 -10.26 -13.09
CA THR A 104 -16.35 -9.43 -13.24
C THR A 104 -15.99 -7.97 -13.50
N TYR A 105 -15.03 -7.42 -12.77
CA TYR A 105 -14.69 -6.00 -12.85
C TYR A 105 -13.93 -5.65 -14.14
N ILE A 106 -13.10 -6.54 -14.69
CA ILE A 106 -12.37 -6.28 -15.95
C ILE A 106 -13.29 -6.19 -17.19
N GLN A 107 -14.58 -6.51 -17.06
CA GLN A 107 -15.59 -6.29 -18.11
C GLN A 107 -16.06 -4.83 -18.16
N GLN A 108 -15.74 -4.02 -17.17
CA GLN A 108 -16.13 -2.62 -17.11
C GLN A 108 -15.21 -1.76 -17.97
N ASP A 109 -15.76 -0.69 -18.55
CA ASP A 109 -14.98 0.27 -19.35
C ASP A 109 -14.18 1.20 -18.43
N CYS A 110 -13.04 0.71 -17.94
CA CYS A 110 -12.12 1.46 -17.09
C CYS A 110 -10.66 1.04 -17.34
N GLN A 111 -9.73 1.82 -16.81
CA GLN A 111 -8.30 1.58 -16.96
C GLN A 111 -7.63 1.08 -15.68
N TRP A 112 -8.27 1.28 -14.54
CA TRP A 112 -7.73 0.93 -13.23
C TRP A 112 -8.83 0.45 -12.30
N ILE A 113 -8.60 -0.66 -11.61
CA ILE A 113 -9.53 -1.19 -10.63
C ILE A 113 -8.77 -1.35 -9.32
N VAL A 114 -9.31 -0.74 -8.27
CA VAL A 114 -8.75 -0.77 -6.92
C VAL A 114 -9.71 -1.51 -6.01
N PHE A 115 -9.22 -2.51 -5.34
CA PHE A 115 -9.96 -3.27 -4.35
C PHE A 115 -9.45 -2.96 -2.95
N ASN A 116 -10.32 -3.12 -1.99
CA ASN A 116 -9.95 -3.09 -0.59
C ASN A 116 -9.13 -4.34 -0.20
N TYR A 117 -8.64 -4.38 1.01
CA TYR A 117 -7.88 -5.51 1.55
C TYR A 117 -8.18 -5.71 3.03
N ALA A 118 -7.89 -6.91 3.51
CA ALA A 118 -7.89 -7.21 4.93
C ALA A 118 -6.46 -7.27 5.47
N LYS A 119 -6.27 -6.92 6.73
CA LYS A 119 -5.01 -7.08 7.47
C LYS A 119 -5.13 -8.24 8.42
N GLN A 120 -4.15 -9.10 8.48
CA GLN A 120 -4.08 -10.20 9.45
C GLN A 120 -2.73 -10.17 10.16
N ILE A 121 -2.74 -10.27 11.48
CA ILE A 121 -1.50 -10.43 12.26
C ILE A 121 -1.12 -11.90 12.19
N GLU A 122 0.08 -12.19 11.67
CA GLU A 122 0.59 -13.56 11.55
C GLU A 122 0.55 -14.30 12.91
N GLY A 123 0.19 -15.59 12.87
CA GLY A 123 0.01 -16.39 14.09
C GLY A 123 -1.28 -16.10 14.87
N THR A 124 -2.15 -15.23 14.37
CA THR A 124 -3.45 -14.96 14.99
C THR A 124 -4.59 -15.13 13.99
N ASN A 125 -5.81 -15.41 14.49
CA ASN A 125 -7.03 -15.40 13.66
C ASN A 125 -7.67 -14.00 13.56
N LYS A 126 -6.97 -12.95 14.02
CA LYS A 126 -7.50 -11.59 13.99
C LYS A 126 -7.32 -10.99 12.62
N LYS A 127 -8.44 -10.76 11.95
CA LYS A 127 -8.53 -10.15 10.63
C LYS A 127 -9.26 -8.82 10.72
N TYR A 128 -8.72 -7.81 10.09
CA TYR A 128 -9.28 -6.45 10.08
C TYR A 128 -9.43 -5.99 8.64
N ILE A 129 -10.64 -5.64 8.22
CA ILE A 129 -10.86 -5.04 6.90
C ILE A 129 -10.36 -3.59 6.95
N ASN A 130 -9.60 -3.18 5.95
CA ASN A 130 -9.14 -1.80 5.84
C ASN A 130 -10.34 -0.86 5.62
N GLU A 131 -10.31 0.33 6.25
CA GLU A 131 -11.36 1.33 6.04
C GLU A 131 -11.07 2.10 4.74
N MET A 132 -11.51 1.57 3.62
CA MET A 132 -11.49 2.28 2.35
C MET A 132 -12.92 2.75 2.02
N ARG A 133 -13.06 4.01 1.67
CA ARG A 133 -14.35 4.58 1.26
C ARG A 133 -14.56 4.30 -0.22
N GLY A 134 -15.08 3.13 -0.53
CA GLY A 134 -15.56 2.78 -1.86
C GLY A 134 -17.03 2.39 -1.79
N ALA A 135 -17.77 2.71 -2.82
CA ALA A 135 -19.01 2.02 -3.13
C ALA A 135 -18.68 0.86 -4.08
N GLU A 136 -19.30 -0.28 -3.90
CA GLU A 136 -19.20 -1.36 -4.88
C GLU A 136 -19.68 -0.82 -6.23
N TYR A 137 -18.83 -0.78 -7.25
CA TYR A 137 -19.09 -0.22 -8.61
C TYR A 137 -19.09 1.32 -8.74
N GLU A 138 -18.38 2.06 -7.93
CA GLU A 138 -18.21 3.48 -8.20
C GLU A 138 -17.20 3.70 -9.32
N LEU A 139 -17.61 4.38 -10.40
CA LEU A 139 -16.77 4.72 -11.53
C LEU A 139 -16.38 6.19 -11.47
N HIS A 140 -15.10 6.45 -11.23
CA HIS A 140 -14.55 7.79 -11.11
C HIS A 140 -13.91 8.24 -12.43
N SER A 141 -14.06 9.50 -12.76
CA SER A 141 -13.43 10.12 -13.95
C SER A 141 -12.60 11.36 -13.59
N ASN A 142 -12.44 11.67 -12.30
CA ASN A 142 -11.92 12.94 -11.86
C ASN A 142 -10.60 12.81 -11.08
N LYS A 143 -9.56 13.51 -11.54
CA LYS A 143 -8.25 13.62 -10.85
C LYS A 143 -8.34 14.33 -9.50
N GLU A 144 -9.41 15.09 -9.23
CA GLU A 144 -9.66 15.74 -7.94
C GLU A 144 -9.75 14.75 -6.76
N ALA A 145 -10.04 13.48 -7.03
CA ALA A 145 -10.01 12.42 -6.02
C ALA A 145 -8.58 11.99 -5.60
N PHE A 146 -7.53 12.41 -6.32
CA PHE A 146 -6.16 11.99 -6.04
C PHE A 146 -5.72 12.18 -4.58
N PRO A 147 -5.95 13.35 -3.92
CA PRO A 147 -5.59 13.51 -2.51
C PRO A 147 -6.37 12.59 -1.57
N GLN A 148 -7.64 12.29 -1.88
CA GLN A 148 -8.43 11.32 -1.11
C GLN A 148 -7.82 9.92 -1.24
N LEU A 149 -7.51 9.47 -2.45
CA LEU A 149 -6.88 8.17 -2.70
C LEU A 149 -5.51 8.06 -2.01
N LEU A 150 -4.74 9.15 -1.92
CA LEU A 150 -3.51 9.19 -1.12
C LEU A 150 -3.78 9.01 0.37
N ASN A 151 -4.76 9.72 0.93
CA ASN A 151 -5.14 9.61 2.34
C ASN A 151 -5.69 8.22 2.70
N GLU A 152 -6.37 7.56 1.78
CA GLU A 152 -6.86 6.18 1.89
C GLU A 152 -5.78 5.12 1.63
N GLN A 153 -4.53 5.55 1.44
CA GLN A 153 -3.36 4.70 1.18
C GLN A 153 -3.46 3.85 -0.10
N VAL A 154 -4.32 4.22 -1.03
CA VAL A 154 -4.52 3.49 -2.30
C VAL A 154 -3.23 3.34 -3.08
N PHE A 155 -2.37 4.37 -3.09
CA PHE A 155 -1.10 4.34 -3.81
C PHE A 155 0.04 3.63 -3.10
N MET A 156 -0.11 3.28 -1.80
CA MET A 156 0.97 2.79 -0.95
C MET A 156 1.29 1.31 -1.10
N LEU A 157 0.33 0.51 -1.56
CA LEU A 157 0.48 -0.93 -1.76
C LEU A 157 0.36 -1.26 -3.23
N GLN A 158 1.02 -2.32 -3.66
CA GLN A 158 0.86 -2.82 -5.03
C GLN A 158 -0.27 -3.83 -5.15
N GLY A 159 -0.51 -4.62 -4.12
CA GLY A 159 -1.65 -5.54 -4.05
C GLY A 159 -3.01 -4.85 -4.14
N GLY A 160 -4.04 -5.61 -4.53
CA GLY A 160 -5.41 -5.13 -4.64
C GLY A 160 -5.69 -4.23 -5.84
N LYS A 161 -4.86 -4.26 -6.89
CA LYS A 161 -5.04 -3.41 -8.07
C LYS A 161 -4.92 -4.17 -9.37
N LEU A 162 -5.81 -3.86 -10.31
CA LEU A 162 -5.72 -4.30 -11.69
C LEU A 162 -5.36 -3.13 -12.60
N PHE A 163 -4.34 -3.34 -13.41
CA PHE A 163 -3.79 -2.36 -14.34
C PHE A 163 -3.95 -2.85 -15.77
N ARG A 164 -4.38 -1.99 -16.68
CA ARG A 164 -4.36 -2.29 -18.12
C ARG A 164 -2.91 -2.40 -18.60
N ARG A 165 -2.56 -3.57 -19.17
CA ARG A 165 -1.21 -3.83 -19.67
C ARG A 165 -0.83 -2.93 -20.84
N ASP A 166 -1.78 -2.64 -21.75
CA ASP A 166 -1.55 -1.76 -22.90
C ASP A 166 -1.07 -0.36 -22.47
N ILE A 167 -1.61 0.21 -21.38
CA ILE A 167 -1.15 1.50 -20.84
C ILE A 167 0.28 1.38 -20.31
N ILE A 168 0.60 0.29 -19.58
CA ILE A 168 1.95 0.07 -19.06
C ILE A 168 2.96 0.00 -20.19
N GLU A 169 2.67 -0.74 -21.25
CA GLU A 169 3.54 -0.93 -22.42
C GLU A 169 3.68 0.35 -23.24
N GLU A 170 2.56 0.97 -23.64
CA GLU A 170 2.56 2.17 -24.45
C GLU A 170 3.29 3.34 -23.78
N LYS A 171 3.10 3.50 -22.46
CA LYS A 171 3.70 4.58 -21.69
C LYS A 171 5.05 4.19 -21.05
N GLN A 172 5.54 2.98 -21.33
CA GLN A 172 6.81 2.44 -20.82
C GLN A 172 6.94 2.60 -19.30
N LEU A 173 5.90 2.20 -18.56
CA LEU A 173 5.86 2.33 -17.11
C LEU A 173 6.59 1.16 -16.46
N TYR A 174 7.56 1.48 -15.62
CA TYR A 174 8.37 0.51 -14.88
C TYR A 174 8.55 0.95 -13.44
N PHE A 175 8.71 -0.03 -12.55
CA PHE A 175 9.17 0.24 -11.19
C PHE A 175 10.59 0.81 -11.23
N PRO A 176 10.87 1.86 -10.45
CA PRO A 176 12.19 2.47 -10.45
C PRO A 176 13.25 1.52 -9.89
N LYS A 177 14.42 1.50 -10.52
CA LYS A 177 15.57 0.76 -10.02
C LYS A 177 16.10 1.41 -8.73
N GLN A 178 16.66 0.59 -7.83
CA GLN A 178 17.42 1.03 -6.65
C GLN A 178 16.66 1.89 -5.62
N LEU A 179 15.34 1.83 -5.61
CA LEU A 179 14.58 2.39 -4.49
C LEU A 179 14.36 1.32 -3.41
N VAL A 180 14.67 1.69 -2.20
CA VAL A 180 14.44 0.86 -1.01
C VAL A 180 13.05 1.11 -0.44
N TYR A 181 12.43 2.25 -0.82
CA TYR A 181 11.13 2.69 -0.27
C TYR A 181 10.37 3.56 -1.27
N GLY A 182 9.08 3.34 -1.39
CA GLY A 182 8.16 4.17 -2.18
C GLY A 182 8.15 3.84 -3.67
N GLU A 183 8.61 2.67 -4.08
CA GLU A 183 8.51 2.19 -5.45
C GLU A 183 7.05 2.02 -5.87
N ASP A 184 6.20 1.52 -4.98
CA ASP A 184 4.77 1.28 -5.21
C ASP A 184 4.02 2.58 -5.47
N ILE A 185 4.18 3.57 -4.59
CA ILE A 185 3.49 4.85 -4.77
C ILE A 185 3.93 5.55 -6.06
N ARG A 186 5.21 5.45 -6.44
CA ARG A 186 5.73 6.06 -7.68
C ARG A 186 5.15 5.39 -8.91
N PHE A 187 5.16 4.06 -8.95
CA PHE A 187 4.54 3.32 -10.06
C PHE A 187 3.05 3.65 -10.19
N ASN A 188 2.31 3.59 -9.08
CA ASN A 188 0.88 3.87 -9.05
C ASN A 188 0.55 5.30 -9.48
N MET A 189 1.31 6.30 -9.02
CA MET A 189 1.14 7.70 -9.46
C MET A 189 1.44 7.89 -10.94
N GLN A 190 2.54 7.30 -11.45
CA GLN A 190 2.89 7.37 -12.87
C GLN A 190 1.80 6.72 -13.73
N TYR A 191 1.25 5.60 -13.30
CA TYR A 191 0.14 4.94 -13.99
C TYR A 191 -1.13 5.82 -13.96
N PHE A 192 -1.50 6.37 -12.80
CA PHE A 192 -2.70 7.18 -12.62
C PHE A 192 -2.75 8.43 -13.51
N LYS A 193 -1.62 8.91 -14.02
CA LYS A 193 -1.58 10.00 -15.01
C LYS A 193 -2.43 9.70 -16.24
N TYR A 194 -2.47 8.45 -16.66
CA TYR A 194 -3.10 7.99 -17.90
C TYR A 194 -4.48 7.37 -17.67
N VAL A 195 -4.91 7.32 -16.42
CA VAL A 195 -6.22 6.79 -16.03
C VAL A 195 -7.27 7.89 -16.13
N ASN A 196 -8.30 7.68 -16.93
CA ASN A 196 -9.45 8.57 -17.01
C ASN A 196 -10.65 8.03 -16.26
N ARG A 197 -10.82 6.69 -16.24
CA ARG A 197 -11.92 6.00 -15.58
C ARG A 197 -11.34 4.88 -14.71
N TYR A 198 -11.76 4.83 -13.45
CA TYR A 198 -11.32 3.82 -12.49
C TYR A 198 -12.45 3.44 -11.54
N ILE A 199 -12.31 2.27 -10.94
CA ILE A 199 -13.26 1.72 -9.98
C ILE A 199 -12.55 1.58 -8.65
N VAL A 200 -13.21 1.94 -7.56
CA VAL A 200 -12.78 1.64 -6.18
C VAL A 200 -13.85 0.74 -5.56
N SER A 201 -13.47 -0.47 -5.23
CA SER A 201 -14.35 -1.48 -4.64
C SER A 201 -14.03 -1.64 -3.15
N ASP A 202 -15.04 -1.77 -2.31
CA ASP A 202 -14.90 -2.06 -0.88
C ASP A 202 -14.64 -3.55 -0.60
N PHE A 203 -14.73 -4.41 -1.63
CA PHE A 203 -14.44 -5.84 -1.51
C PHE A 203 -12.98 -6.08 -1.13
N PRO A 204 -12.70 -6.77 0.01
CA PRO A 204 -11.34 -7.08 0.40
C PRO A 204 -10.79 -8.22 -0.48
N LEU A 205 -10.00 -7.87 -1.49
CA LEU A 205 -9.51 -8.83 -2.49
C LEU A 205 -8.43 -9.77 -1.95
N PHE A 206 -7.62 -9.29 -1.01
CA PHE A 206 -6.51 -10.06 -0.45
C PHE A 206 -6.31 -9.77 1.03
N ILE A 207 -5.58 -10.65 1.69
CA ILE A 207 -5.13 -10.51 3.08
C ILE A 207 -3.67 -10.09 3.09
N TYR A 208 -3.43 -8.86 3.58
CA TYR A 208 -2.10 -8.37 3.89
C TYR A 208 -1.63 -8.95 5.23
N ASN A 209 -0.60 -9.80 5.20
CA ASN A 209 -0.09 -10.48 6.38
C ASN A 209 0.94 -9.59 7.10
N ILE A 210 0.56 -9.10 8.30
CA ILE A 210 1.45 -8.30 9.15
C ILE A 210 2.34 -9.25 9.94
N ARG A 211 3.64 -9.23 9.64
CA ARG A 211 4.68 -9.94 10.38
C ARG A 211 5.30 -9.03 11.43
N GLN A 212 5.32 -9.47 12.68
CA GLN A 212 5.93 -8.67 13.75
C GLN A 212 7.47 -8.68 13.60
N GLY A 213 8.06 -7.50 13.35
CA GLY A 213 9.51 -7.31 13.25
C GLY A 213 10.13 -7.72 11.91
N GLU A 214 9.35 -8.22 10.97
CA GLU A 214 9.81 -8.60 9.63
C GLU A 214 9.06 -7.80 8.54
N GLY A 215 9.75 -7.50 7.44
CA GLY A 215 9.20 -6.82 6.27
C GLY A 215 9.66 -5.36 6.12
N ALA A 216 9.60 -4.86 4.88
CA ALA A 216 10.06 -3.52 4.52
C ALA A 216 9.32 -2.39 5.27
N GLY A 217 8.04 -2.59 5.59
CA GLY A 217 7.23 -1.59 6.30
C GLY A 217 7.60 -1.39 7.78
N SER A 218 8.31 -2.36 8.40
CA SER A 218 8.82 -2.27 9.78
C SER A 218 10.31 -1.93 9.86
N ALA A 219 11.01 -1.93 8.72
CA ALA A 219 12.44 -1.66 8.68
C ALA A 219 12.74 -0.21 9.07
N TYR A 220 13.84 -0.03 9.79
CA TYR A 220 14.38 1.28 10.08
C TYR A 220 15.22 1.79 8.93
N TYR A 221 14.97 3.03 8.53
CA TYR A 221 15.75 3.76 7.54
C TYR A 221 16.30 5.05 8.16
N ASP A 222 17.62 5.22 8.12
CA ASP A 222 18.28 6.41 8.68
C ASP A 222 17.79 7.73 8.08
N ASN A 223 17.29 7.69 6.85
CA ASN A 223 16.80 8.83 6.07
C ASN A 223 15.29 8.73 5.75
N ALA A 224 14.50 8.07 6.60
CA ALA A 224 13.07 7.85 6.34
C ALA A 224 12.30 9.16 6.05
N PHE A 225 12.64 10.24 6.76
CA PHE A 225 12.00 11.55 6.53
C PHE A 225 12.37 12.13 5.16
N GLU A 226 13.63 12.06 4.75
CA GLU A 226 14.08 12.52 3.44
C GLU A 226 13.41 11.72 2.32
N MET A 227 13.32 10.39 2.47
CA MET A 227 12.64 9.51 1.51
C MET A 227 11.17 9.89 1.37
N GLN A 228 10.48 10.19 2.48
CA GLN A 228 9.11 10.70 2.43
C GLN A 228 9.04 12.07 1.73
N MET A 229 9.98 12.98 2.03
CA MET A 229 10.01 14.30 1.38
C MET A 229 10.31 14.21 -0.12
N ASP A 230 11.00 13.17 -0.59
CA ASP A 230 11.20 12.92 -2.02
C ASP A 230 9.89 12.52 -2.70
N ILE A 231 9.11 11.66 -2.05
CA ILE A 231 7.76 11.29 -2.50
C ILE A 231 6.86 12.54 -2.54
N ASP A 232 6.88 13.35 -1.50
CA ASP A 232 6.06 14.57 -1.43
C ASP A 232 6.42 15.56 -2.55
N ARG A 233 7.72 15.71 -2.88
CA ARG A 233 8.17 16.54 -4.03
C ARG A 233 7.65 16.00 -5.35
N GLU A 234 7.64 14.68 -5.53
CA GLU A 234 7.09 14.06 -6.73
C GLU A 234 5.58 14.26 -6.84
N ILE A 235 4.85 14.12 -5.74
CA ILE A 235 3.41 14.41 -5.68
C ILE A 235 3.12 15.86 -6.08
N ILE A 236 3.88 16.81 -5.54
CA ILE A 236 3.74 18.24 -5.88
C ILE A 236 4.05 18.49 -7.36
N TYR A 237 5.08 17.81 -7.89
CA TYR A 237 5.41 17.89 -9.31
C TYR A 237 4.26 17.34 -10.17
N MET A 238 3.66 16.21 -9.77
CA MET A 238 2.53 15.60 -10.46
C MET A 238 1.30 16.52 -10.47
N ASP A 239 0.97 17.16 -9.34
CA ASP A 239 -0.12 18.14 -9.30
C ASP A 239 0.15 19.30 -10.28
N LYS A 240 1.34 19.86 -10.23
CA LYS A 240 1.69 21.04 -11.04
C LYS A 240 1.63 20.77 -12.55
N HIS A 241 2.07 19.60 -12.98
CA HIS A 241 2.29 19.31 -14.41
C HIS A 241 1.21 18.43 -15.05
N TYR A 242 0.43 17.68 -14.25
CA TYR A 242 -0.50 16.68 -14.78
C TYR A 242 -1.90 16.75 -14.19
N TYR A 243 -2.04 16.99 -12.88
CA TYR A 243 -3.35 16.90 -12.25
C TYR A 243 -4.07 18.24 -12.17
N HIS A 244 -3.33 19.33 -11.96
CA HIS A 244 -3.87 20.71 -11.87
C HIS A 244 -5.03 20.81 -10.89
N LEU A 245 -4.83 20.27 -9.69
CA LEU A 245 -5.85 20.15 -8.66
C LEU A 245 -6.44 21.50 -8.28
N SER A 246 -7.72 21.52 -7.96
CA SER A 246 -8.43 22.68 -7.43
C SER A 246 -7.88 23.11 -6.06
N THR A 247 -8.21 24.31 -5.62
CA THR A 247 -7.85 24.80 -4.28
C THR A 247 -8.36 23.87 -3.18
N ARG A 248 -9.55 23.28 -3.36
CA ARG A 248 -10.13 22.32 -2.42
C ARG A 248 -9.29 21.05 -2.33
N ALA A 249 -8.95 20.45 -3.46
CA ALA A 249 -8.13 19.23 -3.49
C ALA A 249 -6.70 19.49 -2.97
N LYS A 250 -6.11 20.65 -3.24
CA LYS A 250 -4.82 21.07 -2.66
C LYS A 250 -4.84 21.22 -1.14
N LYS A 251 -5.98 21.58 -0.57
CA LYS A 251 -6.15 21.59 0.89
C LYS A 251 -6.02 20.17 1.46
N GLU A 252 -6.68 19.17 0.86
CA GLU A 252 -6.57 17.77 1.27
C GLU A 252 -5.13 17.24 1.04
N LEU A 253 -4.46 17.66 -0.01
CA LEU A 253 -3.06 17.29 -0.27
C LEU A 253 -2.11 17.86 0.79
N ASN A 254 -2.28 19.12 1.19
CA ASN A 254 -1.50 19.71 2.29
C ASN A 254 -1.75 18.98 3.63
N ARG A 255 -2.96 18.49 3.84
CA ARG A 255 -3.30 17.65 4.99
C ARG A 255 -2.54 16.32 4.95
N TYR A 256 -2.49 15.66 3.80
CA TYR A 256 -1.71 14.44 3.59
C TYR A 256 -0.24 14.67 3.97
N PHE A 257 0.43 15.69 3.41
CA PHE A 257 1.83 15.98 3.70
C PHE A 257 2.11 16.24 5.18
N PHE A 258 1.22 16.97 5.84
CA PHE A 258 1.34 17.22 7.27
C PHE A 258 1.31 15.91 8.07
N TYR A 259 0.34 15.04 7.78
CA TYR A 259 0.22 13.76 8.50
C TYR A 259 1.35 12.79 8.18
N GLN A 260 1.93 12.83 6.98
CA GLN A 260 3.13 12.02 6.69
C GLN A 260 4.33 12.44 7.55
N GLY A 261 4.55 13.74 7.75
CA GLY A 261 5.58 14.23 8.67
C GLY A 261 5.34 13.76 10.12
N ILE A 262 4.08 13.83 10.59
CA ILE A 262 3.69 13.35 11.92
C ILE A 262 3.89 11.84 12.04
N ASN A 263 3.46 11.05 11.06
CA ASN A 263 3.59 9.60 11.08
C ASN A 263 5.07 9.17 11.11
N THR A 264 5.93 9.85 10.33
CA THR A 264 7.36 9.59 10.35
C THR A 264 7.97 9.91 11.71
N ALA A 265 7.60 11.04 12.32
CA ALA A 265 8.04 11.37 13.68
C ALA A 265 7.55 10.36 14.73
N ALA A 266 6.31 9.89 14.60
CA ALA A 266 5.74 8.88 15.49
C ALA A 266 6.44 7.52 15.35
N ALA A 267 6.89 7.14 14.14
CA ALA A 267 7.64 5.91 13.93
C ALA A 267 8.92 5.85 14.76
N TYR A 268 9.64 6.97 14.89
CA TYR A 268 10.81 7.05 15.79
C TYR A 268 10.48 6.80 17.25
N LEU A 269 9.26 7.04 17.68
CA LEU A 269 8.85 6.84 19.07
C LEU A 269 8.35 5.44 19.37
N VAL A 270 7.60 4.86 18.43
CA VAL A 270 6.82 3.64 18.67
C VAL A 270 7.41 2.42 17.96
N VAL A 271 7.84 2.57 16.72
CA VAL A 271 8.28 1.45 15.87
C VAL A 271 9.77 1.16 16.10
N TRP A 272 10.62 2.16 16.04
CA TRP A 272 12.08 1.99 16.06
C TRP A 272 12.64 2.10 17.50
N LYS A 273 12.14 1.25 18.38
CA LYS A 273 12.51 1.24 19.81
C LYS A 273 13.95 0.82 20.08
N GLU A 274 14.58 0.11 19.14
CA GLU A 274 15.98 -0.33 19.22
C GLU A 274 16.97 0.83 19.13
N LEU A 275 16.56 1.96 18.59
CA LEU A 275 17.37 3.16 18.58
C LEU A 275 17.47 3.79 19.96
N SER A 276 18.65 4.31 20.28
CA SER A 276 18.84 5.06 21.52
C SER A 276 17.85 6.23 21.62
N LEU A 277 17.38 6.53 22.83
CA LEU A 277 16.45 7.64 23.07
C LEU A 277 16.99 8.97 22.51
N LYS A 278 18.30 9.21 22.66
CA LYS A 278 18.98 10.40 22.13
C LYS A 278 18.83 10.49 20.60
N LYS A 279 19.07 9.39 19.87
CA LYS A 279 18.94 9.36 18.41
C LYS A 279 17.48 9.63 18.01
N ARG A 280 16.51 8.95 18.63
CA ARG A 280 15.08 9.17 18.37
C ARG A 280 14.65 10.63 18.59
N CYS A 281 15.01 11.22 19.72
CA CYS A 281 14.69 12.62 20.01
C CYS A 281 15.34 13.60 19.02
N ASN A 282 16.56 13.32 18.55
CA ASN A 282 17.22 14.17 17.55
C ASN A 282 16.51 14.12 16.20
N GLU A 283 16.10 12.95 15.73
CA GLU A 283 15.37 12.83 14.46
C GLU A 283 14.00 13.52 14.53
N ILE A 284 13.24 13.32 15.59
CA ILE A 284 11.97 14.04 15.80
C ILE A 284 12.18 15.55 15.78
N ARG A 285 13.22 16.02 16.48
CA ARG A 285 13.56 17.45 16.51
C ARG A 285 13.94 17.97 15.12
N ARG A 286 14.64 17.17 14.31
CA ARG A 286 15.00 17.49 12.91
C ARG A 286 13.74 17.64 12.05
N ILE A 287 12.83 16.68 12.09
CA ILE A 287 11.56 16.71 11.36
C ILE A 287 10.75 17.97 11.73
N MET A 288 10.56 18.21 13.01
CA MET A 288 9.75 19.34 13.51
C MET A 288 10.36 20.72 13.26
N LYS A 289 11.66 20.79 12.93
CA LYS A 289 12.36 22.02 12.52
C LYS A 289 12.43 22.20 11.00
N ASP A 290 12.05 21.18 10.23
CA ASP A 290 12.08 21.29 8.77
C ASP A 290 11.10 22.37 8.30
N LYS A 291 11.56 23.22 7.36
CA LYS A 291 10.75 24.33 6.85
C LYS A 291 9.47 23.87 6.16
N ARG A 292 9.50 22.70 5.53
CA ARG A 292 8.36 22.12 4.82
C ARG A 292 7.30 21.64 5.83
N PHE A 293 7.74 20.96 6.88
CA PHE A 293 6.84 20.55 7.97
C PHE A 293 6.17 21.77 8.62
N ILE A 294 6.95 22.82 8.91
CA ILE A 294 6.43 24.08 9.47
C ILE A 294 5.41 24.72 8.51
N TYR A 295 5.72 24.76 7.22
CA TYR A 295 4.78 25.25 6.20
C TYR A 295 3.46 24.51 6.22
N PHE A 296 3.49 23.16 6.23
CA PHE A 296 2.25 22.39 6.27
C PHE A 296 1.51 22.52 7.60
N LEU A 297 2.20 22.66 8.72
CA LEU A 297 1.60 22.95 10.02
C LEU A 297 0.82 24.28 10.02
N GLU A 298 1.41 25.36 9.46
CA GLU A 298 0.74 26.65 9.36
C GLU A 298 -0.48 26.57 8.41
N LYS A 299 -0.39 25.79 7.34
CA LYS A 299 -1.55 25.51 6.46
C LYS A 299 -2.68 24.79 7.17
N GLN A 300 -2.39 23.81 8.03
CA GLN A 300 -3.43 23.13 8.83
C GLN A 300 -4.13 24.09 9.78
N LYS A 301 -3.39 25.03 10.36
CA LYS A 301 -3.98 26.10 11.19
C LYS A 301 -4.87 27.03 10.37
N GLU A 302 -4.40 27.49 9.21
CA GLU A 302 -5.14 28.34 8.28
C GLU A 302 -6.48 27.68 7.89
N TYR A 303 -6.46 26.38 7.65
CA TYR A 303 -7.63 25.59 7.27
C TYR A 303 -8.52 25.17 8.46
N LYS A 304 -8.10 25.43 9.70
CA LYS A 304 -8.76 24.96 10.94
C LYS A 304 -8.88 23.43 11.01
N ASP A 305 -7.95 22.72 10.42
CA ASP A 305 -7.94 21.24 10.34
C ASP A 305 -7.09 20.59 11.44
N ILE A 306 -6.42 21.37 12.27
CA ILE A 306 -5.62 20.89 13.41
C ILE A 306 -6.25 21.34 14.72
N HIS A 307 -6.29 20.45 15.71
CA HIS A 307 -6.71 20.84 17.04
C HIS A 307 -5.76 21.88 17.64
N LEU A 308 -6.30 22.88 18.32
CA LEU A 308 -5.52 23.98 18.88
C LEU A 308 -4.39 23.50 19.81
N ILE A 309 -4.64 22.46 20.61
CA ILE A 309 -3.65 21.86 21.49
C ILE A 309 -2.47 21.29 20.68
N ASP A 310 -2.75 20.53 19.63
CA ASP A 310 -1.72 19.94 18.78
C ASP A 310 -0.89 21.02 18.09
N TYR A 311 -1.56 22.04 17.56
CA TYR A 311 -0.86 23.18 16.96
C TYR A 311 0.06 23.89 17.97
N ILE A 312 -0.43 24.17 19.18
CA ILE A 312 0.38 24.82 20.23
C ILE A 312 1.60 23.98 20.60
N LEU A 313 1.41 22.68 20.84
CA LEU A 313 2.49 21.76 21.19
C LEU A 313 3.56 21.69 20.10
N LEU A 314 3.15 21.58 18.84
CA LEU A 314 4.06 21.53 17.70
C LEU A 314 4.77 22.85 17.47
N LYS A 315 4.05 23.98 17.55
CA LYS A 315 4.60 25.32 17.38
C LYS A 315 5.66 25.65 18.44
N HIS A 316 5.39 25.30 19.69
CA HIS A 316 6.33 25.50 20.81
C HIS A 316 7.38 24.40 20.92
N LYS A 317 7.45 23.49 19.93
CA LYS A 317 8.43 22.39 19.88
C LYS A 317 8.37 21.49 21.10
N ASN A 318 7.20 21.39 21.74
CA ASN A 318 6.95 20.48 22.86
C ASN A 318 6.61 19.08 22.33
N TYR A 319 7.62 18.39 21.78
CA TYR A 319 7.46 17.09 21.13
C TYR A 319 7.05 15.99 22.09
N ILE A 320 7.48 16.08 23.34
CA ILE A 320 7.11 15.12 24.39
C ILE A 320 5.63 15.28 24.73
N GLY A 321 5.16 16.50 24.90
CA GLY A 321 3.73 16.78 25.13
C GLY A 321 2.85 16.33 23.96
N TYR A 322 3.28 16.64 22.73
CA TYR A 322 2.60 16.18 21.52
C TYR A 322 2.51 14.65 21.45
N TYR A 323 3.63 13.95 21.73
CA TYR A 323 3.66 12.50 21.78
C TYR A 323 2.66 11.92 22.79
N TRP A 324 2.64 12.45 24.01
CA TRP A 324 1.73 11.96 25.06
C TRP A 324 0.26 12.17 24.70
N VAL A 325 -0.09 13.32 24.12
CA VAL A 325 -1.44 13.58 23.64
C VAL A 325 -1.84 12.58 22.55
N HIS A 326 -0.98 12.38 21.55
CA HIS A 326 -1.24 11.41 20.48
C HIS A 326 -1.20 9.96 20.93
N PHE A 327 -0.29 9.60 21.83
CA PHE A 327 -0.22 8.27 22.43
C PHE A 327 -1.52 7.95 23.17
N ILE A 328 -1.98 8.84 24.03
CA ILE A 328 -3.25 8.70 24.76
C ILE A 328 -4.42 8.64 23.80
N TYR A 329 -4.47 9.53 22.81
CA TYR A 329 -5.54 9.55 21.81
C TYR A 329 -5.59 8.27 20.97
N THR A 330 -4.43 7.76 20.53
CA THR A 330 -4.33 6.53 19.75
C THR A 330 -4.75 5.31 20.56
N HIS A 331 -4.33 5.23 21.84
CA HIS A 331 -4.74 4.15 22.73
C HIS A 331 -6.22 4.23 23.10
N LEU A 332 -6.77 5.41 23.33
CA LEU A 332 -8.21 5.61 23.54
C LEU A 332 -9.03 5.28 22.29
N LYS A 333 -8.52 5.62 21.11
CA LYS A 333 -9.13 5.25 19.82
C LYS A 333 -9.12 3.74 19.62
N GLN A 334 -7.98 3.07 19.85
CA GLN A 334 -7.88 1.61 19.79
C GLN A 334 -8.78 0.92 20.82
N TRP A 335 -8.87 1.45 22.06
CA TRP A 335 -9.77 0.94 23.08
C TRP A 335 -11.24 1.09 22.68
N ARG A 336 -11.67 2.27 22.16
CA ARG A 336 -13.02 2.49 21.64
C ARG A 336 -13.33 1.62 20.42
N TYR A 337 -12.36 1.38 19.55
CA TYR A 337 -12.51 0.43 18.44
C TYR A 337 -12.72 -0.99 18.95
N LYS A 338 -11.95 -1.42 19.94
CA LYS A 338 -12.08 -2.74 20.55
C LYS A 338 -13.46 -2.94 21.17
N GLU A 339 -13.97 -1.99 21.95
CA GLU A 339 -15.32 -2.05 22.51
C GLU A 339 -16.42 -2.06 21.42
N LYS A 340 -16.30 -1.22 20.39
CA LYS A 340 -17.28 -1.14 19.30
C LYS A 340 -17.32 -2.42 18.45
N TYR A 341 -16.20 -3.12 18.30
CA TYR A 341 -16.14 -4.40 17.60
C TYR A 341 -16.62 -5.56 18.47
N GLU A 342 -16.28 -5.59 19.74
CA GLU A 342 -16.79 -6.59 20.69
C GLU A 342 -18.32 -6.48 20.85
N SER A 343 -18.87 -5.29 20.90
CA SER A 343 -20.32 -5.06 20.95
C SER A 343 -21.06 -5.41 19.65
N ARG A 344 -20.46 -5.24 18.48
CA ARG A 344 -21.05 -5.65 17.19
C ARG A 344 -21.01 -7.16 16.99
N ASN A 345 -19.96 -7.85 17.40
CA ASN A 345 -19.88 -9.30 17.33
C ASN A 345 -20.84 -10.00 18.32
N CYS A 346 -21.09 -9.44 19.49
CA CYS A 346 -22.11 -9.97 20.40
C CYS A 346 -23.55 -9.85 19.86
N ASN A 347 -23.83 -8.86 19.02
CA ASN A 347 -25.19 -8.69 18.47
C ASN A 347 -25.46 -9.54 17.21
N ASN A 348 -24.41 -9.97 16.49
CA ASN A 348 -24.56 -10.87 15.34
C ASN A 348 -24.69 -12.36 15.72
N TYR A 349 -24.27 -12.76 16.92
CA TYR A 349 -24.48 -14.13 17.42
C TYR A 349 -25.84 -14.35 18.11
N LYS A 350 -26.67 -13.31 18.27
CA LYS A 350 -28.04 -13.43 18.82
C LYS A 350 -29.14 -13.45 17.76
N ARG A 351 -28.77 -13.57 16.46
CA ARG A 351 -29.73 -13.65 15.34
C ARG A 351 -29.42 -14.84 14.40
N ILE A 352 -29.08 -15.97 14.96
CA ILE A 352 -29.17 -17.30 14.30
C ILE A 352 -29.95 -18.20 15.26
#